data_4f0b89ad6bedec94ff7c78b8ff7835c6
#
_entry.id   4f0b89ad6bedec94ff7c78b8ff7835c6
#
_cell.length_a   1.000
_cell.length_b   1.000
_cell.length_c   1.000
_cell.angle_alpha   90.00
_cell.angle_beta   90.00
_cell.angle_gamma   90.00
#
_symmetry.space_group_name_H-M   'P 1'
#
loop_
_entity.id
_entity.type
_entity.pdbx_description
1 polymer ?
#
loop_
_entity_poly.entity_id
_entity_poly.type
_entity_poly.pdbx_seq_one_letter_code
_entity_poly.pdbx_strand_id
1 'polypeptide(L)'
;MAETYELAVREPELASATSPYTGEKINRFLHIAESNEDLFLQNKMQRKLGQLTGTCFQRCVGMDAFNALHSVTFEIDEKHNTEYHKNFINFLTEMHKYNLVIGGAMTDVKGDRSKLPHEQEDEDVYLRIVKRTEDGVYVKGAKAHQLSLIHISEP
;
A
#
# COMPACT_ATOMS: atom_id res chain seq x y z
N MET A 1 7.73 10.05 8.69
CA MET A 1 7.29 10.50 7.35
C MET A 1 8.16 11.61 6.77
N ALA A 2 8.39 12.70 7.49
CA ALA A 2 9.25 13.80 7.01
C ALA A 2 10.57 13.29 6.44
N GLU A 3 11.33 12.50 7.20
CA GLU A 3 12.62 11.95 6.75
C GLU A 3 12.55 11.18 5.42
N THR A 4 11.43 10.56 5.08
CA THR A 4 11.27 9.86 3.80
C THR A 4 11.26 10.84 2.62
N TYR A 5 10.56 11.93 2.76
CA TYR A 5 10.51 12.98 1.73
C TYR A 5 11.79 13.80 1.70
N GLU A 6 12.36 14.11 2.88
CA GLU A 6 13.64 14.81 2.97
C GLU A 6 14.79 13.99 2.37
N LEU A 7 14.79 12.67 2.56
CA LEU A 7 15.79 11.80 1.93
C LEU A 7 15.66 11.84 0.41
N ALA A 8 14.44 11.87 -0.13
CA ALA A 8 14.21 11.98 -1.56
C ALA A 8 14.74 13.30 -2.16
N VAL A 9 14.77 14.38 -1.37
CA VAL A 9 15.36 15.65 -1.75
C VAL A 9 16.90 15.63 -1.64
N ARG A 10 17.43 15.06 -0.54
CA ARG A 10 18.86 15.00 -0.27
C ARG A 10 19.62 13.98 -1.13
N GLU A 11 19.02 12.82 -1.35
CA GLU A 11 19.62 11.70 -2.08
C GLU A 11 18.60 11.15 -3.12
N PRO A 12 18.28 11.93 -4.16
CA PRO A 12 17.23 11.56 -5.12
C PRO A 12 17.53 10.27 -5.88
N GLU A 13 18.79 9.97 -6.16
CA GLU A 13 19.21 8.72 -6.81
C GLU A 13 18.85 7.48 -5.97
N LEU A 14 18.90 7.63 -4.65
CA LEU A 14 18.54 6.56 -3.73
C LEU A 14 17.04 6.49 -3.46
N ALA A 15 16.40 7.63 -3.18
CA ALA A 15 15.08 7.65 -2.58
C ALA A 15 13.96 8.10 -3.54
N SER A 16 14.30 8.38 -4.80
CA SER A 16 13.33 8.68 -5.85
C SER A 16 13.43 7.68 -7.00
N ALA A 17 12.34 7.57 -7.76
CA ALA A 17 12.26 6.87 -9.03
C ALA A 17 11.42 7.69 -10.00
N THR A 18 11.46 7.38 -11.28
CA THR A 18 10.56 7.98 -12.26
C THR A 18 9.34 7.09 -12.42
N SER A 19 8.16 7.66 -12.29
CA SER A 19 6.91 6.94 -12.53
C SER A 19 6.78 6.54 -13.99
N PRO A 20 6.54 5.29 -14.33
CA PRO A 20 6.26 4.89 -15.71
C PRO A 20 4.89 5.37 -16.20
N TYR A 21 4.00 5.77 -15.28
CA TYR A 21 2.62 6.17 -15.60
C TYR A 21 2.44 7.68 -15.76
N THR A 22 3.19 8.48 -14.99
CA THR A 22 3.07 9.95 -15.00
C THR A 22 4.29 10.66 -15.58
N GLY A 23 5.43 9.98 -15.67
CA GLY A 23 6.72 10.56 -16.06
C GLY A 23 7.37 11.43 -14.98
N GLU A 24 6.70 11.64 -13.85
CA GLU A 24 7.19 12.49 -12.77
C GLU A 24 8.07 11.71 -11.78
N LYS A 25 8.86 12.44 -10.99
CA LYS A 25 9.61 11.86 -9.88
C LYS A 25 8.69 11.55 -8.70
N ILE A 26 8.75 10.32 -8.24
CA ILE A 26 8.01 9.80 -7.10
C ILE A 26 8.97 9.30 -6.03
N ASN A 27 8.48 9.17 -4.80
CA ASN A 27 9.21 8.47 -3.76
C ASN A 27 9.35 6.98 -4.13
N ARG A 28 10.56 6.42 -3.95
CA ARG A 28 10.85 5.02 -4.34
C ARG A 28 9.97 3.98 -3.63
N PHE A 29 9.33 4.30 -2.51
CA PHE A 29 8.34 3.41 -1.89
C PHE A 29 7.09 3.15 -2.75
N LEU A 30 6.82 4.01 -3.73
CA LEU A 30 5.69 3.84 -4.65
C LEU A 30 6.08 3.12 -5.94
N HIS A 31 7.38 2.96 -6.18
CA HIS A 31 7.89 2.37 -7.41
C HIS A 31 7.70 0.84 -7.41
N ILE A 32 7.17 0.34 -8.51
CA ILE A 32 7.14 -1.11 -8.77
C ILE A 32 8.54 -1.53 -9.23
N ALA A 33 9.11 -2.53 -8.58
CA ALA A 33 10.44 -3.01 -8.91
C ALA A 33 10.41 -3.81 -10.23
N GLU A 34 11.12 -3.32 -11.23
CA GLU A 34 11.24 -3.94 -12.55
C GLU A 34 12.62 -4.59 -12.77
N SER A 35 13.54 -4.35 -11.84
CA SER A 35 14.92 -4.81 -11.95
C SER A 35 15.52 -5.18 -10.59
N ASN A 36 16.63 -5.92 -10.62
CA ASN A 36 17.43 -6.18 -9.42
C ASN A 36 18.00 -4.89 -8.81
N GLU A 37 18.28 -3.88 -9.62
CA GLU A 37 18.75 -2.59 -9.16
C GLU A 37 17.67 -1.86 -8.37
N ASP A 38 16.41 -1.92 -8.78
CA ASP A 38 15.29 -1.34 -8.03
C ASP A 38 15.18 -1.98 -6.64
N LEU A 39 15.25 -3.29 -6.56
CA LEU A 39 15.20 -4.02 -5.28
C LEU A 39 16.40 -3.64 -4.39
N PHE A 40 17.58 -3.52 -4.97
CA PHE A 40 18.77 -3.10 -4.25
C PHE A 40 18.62 -1.66 -3.69
N LEU A 41 18.16 -0.73 -4.51
CA LEU A 41 17.96 0.66 -4.11
C LEU A 41 16.84 0.80 -3.06
N GLN A 42 15.74 0.05 -3.20
CA GLN A 42 14.68 0.00 -2.20
C GLN A 42 15.20 -0.47 -0.84
N ASN A 43 15.99 -1.53 -0.82
CA ASN A 43 16.58 -2.09 0.39
C ASN A 43 17.59 -1.11 1.03
N LYS A 44 18.44 -0.50 0.22
CA LYS A 44 19.42 0.49 0.66
C LYS A 44 18.75 1.73 1.24
N MET A 45 17.67 2.21 0.62
CA MET A 45 16.86 3.31 1.11
C MET A 45 16.23 3.00 2.47
N GLN A 46 15.60 1.84 2.62
CA GLN A 46 15.01 1.42 3.89
C GLN A 46 16.05 1.35 5.00
N ARG A 47 17.22 0.76 4.70
CA ARG A 47 18.35 0.69 5.65
C ARG A 47 18.81 2.09 6.06
N LYS A 48 18.95 3.01 5.12
CA LYS A 48 19.37 4.40 5.38
C LYS A 48 18.37 5.10 6.31
N LEU A 49 17.09 4.98 6.01
CA LEU A 49 16.03 5.55 6.84
C LEU A 49 16.02 4.97 8.25
N GLY A 50 16.20 3.64 8.38
CA GLY A 50 16.31 3.00 9.68
C GLY A 50 17.52 3.50 10.49
N GLN A 51 18.65 3.71 9.84
CA GLN A 51 19.84 4.29 10.48
C GLN A 51 19.65 5.75 10.92
N LEU A 52 18.94 6.55 10.13
CA LEU A 52 18.69 7.96 10.44
C LEU A 52 17.71 8.15 11.61
N THR A 53 16.77 7.25 11.77
CA THR A 53 15.66 7.43 12.71
C THR A 53 15.67 6.44 13.88
N GLY A 54 16.53 5.44 13.83
CA GLY A 54 16.61 4.39 14.86
C GLY A 54 15.39 3.48 14.93
N THR A 55 14.54 3.47 13.90
CA THR A 55 13.31 2.68 13.87
C THR A 55 13.01 2.10 12.49
N CYS A 56 12.17 1.08 12.46
CA CYS A 56 11.58 0.59 11.23
C CYS A 56 10.31 1.40 10.91
N PHE A 57 10.21 1.93 9.70
CA PHE A 57 9.04 2.68 9.25
C PHE A 57 7.88 1.80 8.83
N GLN A 58 8.11 0.50 8.68
CA GLN A 58 7.12 -0.46 8.14
C GLN A 58 6.52 -0.04 6.79
N ARG A 59 7.22 0.79 6.05
CA ARG A 59 6.82 1.22 4.70
C ARG A 59 6.99 0.11 3.66
N CYS A 60 7.81 -0.89 3.99
CA CYS A 60 7.93 -2.11 3.22
C CYS A 60 6.57 -2.78 2.97
N VAL A 61 5.65 -2.75 3.92
CA VAL A 61 4.32 -3.36 3.76
C VAL A 61 3.58 -2.77 2.56
N GLY A 62 3.55 -1.44 2.41
CA GLY A 62 2.92 -0.79 1.26
C GLY A 62 3.66 -1.09 -0.06
N MET A 63 4.99 -1.02 -0.04
CA MET A 63 5.84 -1.32 -1.19
C MET A 63 5.68 -2.78 -1.64
N ASP A 64 5.74 -3.72 -0.70
CA ASP A 64 5.60 -5.14 -0.99
C ASP A 64 4.19 -5.46 -1.48
N ALA A 65 3.16 -4.84 -0.90
CA ALA A 65 1.79 -4.98 -1.35
C ALA A 65 1.59 -4.49 -2.79
N PHE A 66 2.21 -3.38 -3.17
CA PHE A 66 2.14 -2.88 -4.55
C PHE A 66 2.81 -3.82 -5.54
N ASN A 67 4.00 -4.32 -5.23
CA ASN A 67 4.68 -5.28 -6.08
C ASN A 67 3.89 -6.59 -6.21
N ALA A 68 3.34 -7.09 -5.09
CA ALA A 68 2.50 -8.29 -5.09
C ALA A 68 1.21 -8.08 -5.89
N LEU A 69 0.49 -6.97 -5.66
CA LEU A 69 -0.75 -6.66 -6.37
C LEU A 69 -0.52 -6.47 -7.86
N HIS A 70 0.59 -5.83 -8.25
CA HIS A 70 0.93 -5.66 -9.66
C HIS A 70 1.02 -7.02 -10.38
N SER A 71 1.74 -7.97 -9.79
CA SER A 71 1.90 -9.31 -10.38
C SER A 71 0.61 -10.14 -10.32
N VAL A 72 -0.02 -10.21 -9.14
CA VAL A 72 -1.20 -11.07 -8.93
C VAL A 72 -2.41 -10.60 -9.73
N THR A 73 -2.66 -9.29 -9.80
CA THR A 73 -3.80 -8.79 -10.57
C THR A 73 -3.62 -9.02 -12.06
N PHE A 74 -2.38 -8.90 -12.57
CA PHE A 74 -2.05 -9.24 -13.96
C PHE A 74 -2.34 -10.72 -14.26
N GLU A 75 -1.85 -11.63 -13.42
CA GLU A 75 -2.08 -13.07 -13.59
C GLU A 75 -3.55 -13.46 -13.50
N ILE A 76 -4.32 -12.77 -12.64
CA ILE A 76 -5.77 -13.01 -12.50
C ILE A 76 -6.51 -12.56 -13.76
N ASP A 77 -6.19 -11.39 -14.29
CA ASP A 77 -6.82 -10.88 -15.50
C ASP A 77 -6.55 -11.80 -16.70
N GLU A 78 -5.33 -12.32 -16.86
CA GLU A 78 -4.97 -13.30 -17.88
C GLU A 78 -5.77 -14.61 -17.76
N LYS A 79 -6.03 -15.09 -16.53
CA LYS A 79 -6.75 -16.35 -16.30
C LYS A 79 -8.26 -16.23 -16.34
N HIS A 80 -8.80 -15.10 -15.90
CA HIS A 80 -10.22 -14.96 -15.62
C HIS A 80 -10.91 -13.85 -16.43
N ASN A 81 -10.15 -13.15 -17.29
CA ASN A 81 -10.62 -12.05 -18.13
C ASN A 81 -11.35 -10.98 -17.30
N THR A 82 -10.70 -10.57 -16.20
CA THR A 82 -11.16 -9.51 -15.30
C THR A 82 -10.43 -8.20 -15.61
N GLU A 83 -10.74 -7.11 -14.91
CA GLU A 83 -10.08 -5.80 -15.05
C GLU A 83 -9.39 -5.34 -13.76
N TYR A 84 -8.97 -6.26 -12.91
CA TYR A 84 -8.35 -5.93 -11.63
C TYR A 84 -7.02 -5.21 -11.79
N HIS A 85 -6.20 -5.65 -12.75
CA HIS A 85 -4.92 -5.01 -13.03
C HIS A 85 -5.08 -3.59 -13.54
N LYS A 86 -6.02 -3.37 -14.44
CA LYS A 86 -6.36 -2.03 -14.94
C LYS A 86 -6.80 -1.11 -13.79
N ASN A 87 -7.66 -1.60 -12.89
CA ASN A 87 -8.10 -0.85 -11.73
C ASN A 87 -6.95 -0.54 -10.77
N PHE A 88 -6.05 -1.50 -10.57
CA PHE A 88 -4.84 -1.31 -9.76
C PHE A 88 -3.90 -0.27 -10.37
N ILE A 89 -3.66 -0.30 -11.69
CA ILE A 89 -2.82 0.68 -12.39
C ILE A 89 -3.43 2.09 -12.30
N ASN A 90 -4.74 2.24 -12.44
CA ASN A 90 -5.42 3.52 -12.26
C ASN A 90 -5.20 4.06 -10.83
N PHE A 91 -5.40 3.22 -9.82
CA PHE A 91 -5.14 3.58 -8.43
C PHE A 91 -3.67 3.97 -8.21
N LEU A 92 -2.73 3.18 -8.71
CA LEU A 92 -1.29 3.45 -8.58
C LEU A 92 -0.89 4.75 -9.28
N THR A 93 -1.48 5.05 -10.43
CA THR A 93 -1.27 6.30 -11.16
C THR A 93 -1.68 7.51 -10.33
N GLU A 94 -2.82 7.46 -9.65
CA GLU A 94 -3.25 8.54 -8.74
C GLU A 94 -2.30 8.66 -7.54
N MET A 95 -1.84 7.54 -6.97
CA MET A 95 -0.85 7.57 -5.89
C MET A 95 0.47 8.22 -6.34
N HIS A 96 0.93 7.92 -7.56
CA HIS A 96 2.13 8.54 -8.15
C HIS A 96 1.95 10.03 -8.40
N LYS A 97 0.83 10.44 -8.98
CA LYS A 97 0.51 11.84 -9.27
C LYS A 97 0.60 12.77 -8.06
N TYR A 98 0.16 12.27 -6.91
CA TYR A 98 0.21 13.05 -5.66
C TYR A 98 1.35 12.63 -4.74
N ASN A 99 2.19 11.69 -5.15
CA ASN A 99 3.30 11.13 -4.36
C ASN A 99 2.86 10.74 -2.93
N LEU A 100 1.73 10.01 -2.84
CA LEU A 100 1.06 9.69 -1.58
C LEU A 100 1.74 8.55 -0.83
N VAL A 101 1.56 8.56 0.48
CA VAL A 101 1.98 7.46 1.37
C VAL A 101 0.82 6.50 1.57
N ILE A 102 1.10 5.20 1.40
CA ILE A 102 0.12 4.14 1.60
C ILE A 102 0.37 3.43 2.92
N GLY A 103 -0.68 3.26 3.69
CA GLY A 103 -0.70 2.46 4.91
C GLY A 103 -1.43 1.14 4.73
N GLY A 104 -0.93 0.08 5.35
CA GLY A 104 -1.59 -1.23 5.36
C GLY A 104 -2.23 -1.53 6.71
N ALA A 105 -3.54 -1.70 6.76
CA ALA A 105 -4.28 -2.11 7.96
C ALA A 105 -4.57 -3.61 7.88
N MET A 106 -3.71 -4.43 8.48
CA MET A 106 -3.77 -5.89 8.34
C MET A 106 -4.50 -6.58 9.49
N THR A 107 -4.26 -6.14 10.72
CA THR A 107 -4.70 -6.86 11.92
C THR A 107 -6.16 -6.55 12.25
N ASP A 108 -6.95 -7.59 12.45
CA ASP A 108 -8.30 -7.46 12.94
C ASP A 108 -8.35 -7.19 14.46
N VAL A 109 -9.43 -6.59 14.92
CA VAL A 109 -9.71 -6.44 16.34
C VAL A 109 -9.94 -7.82 16.97
N LYS A 110 -9.83 -7.90 18.30
CA LYS A 110 -10.12 -9.13 19.03
C LYS A 110 -11.63 -9.30 19.17
N GLY A 111 -12.18 -10.20 18.38
CA GLY A 111 -13.52 -10.73 18.55
C GLY A 111 -13.53 -12.07 19.29
N ASP A 112 -14.66 -12.74 19.31
CA ASP A 112 -14.79 -14.11 19.79
C ASP A 112 -14.14 -15.08 18.80
N ARG A 113 -12.98 -15.63 19.18
CA ARG A 113 -12.17 -16.51 18.32
C ARG A 113 -12.76 -17.90 18.12
N SER A 114 -13.80 -18.25 18.87
CA SER A 114 -14.54 -19.50 18.68
C SER A 114 -15.57 -19.41 17.55
N LYS A 115 -15.81 -18.19 17.03
CA LYS A 115 -16.80 -17.88 16.01
C LYS A 115 -16.14 -17.40 14.73
N LEU A 116 -16.79 -17.68 13.61
CA LEU A 116 -16.40 -17.11 12.32
C LEU A 116 -16.69 -15.60 12.26
N PRO A 117 -16.07 -14.84 11.34
CA PRO A 117 -16.28 -13.40 11.25
C PRO A 117 -17.74 -12.95 11.12
N HIS A 118 -18.56 -13.72 10.43
CA HIS A 118 -19.99 -13.44 10.23
C HIS A 118 -20.90 -13.93 11.36
N GLU A 119 -20.35 -14.63 12.36
CA GLU A 119 -21.07 -15.17 13.51
C GLU A 119 -20.84 -14.34 14.79
N GLN A 120 -20.08 -13.24 14.67
CA GLN A 120 -19.86 -12.35 15.82
C GLN A 120 -21.17 -11.72 16.27
N GLU A 121 -21.27 -11.44 17.57
CA GLU A 121 -22.46 -10.80 18.16
C GLU A 121 -22.67 -9.39 17.57
N ASP A 122 -21.58 -8.66 17.36
CA ASP A 122 -21.58 -7.41 16.59
C ASP A 122 -21.00 -7.68 15.19
N GLU A 123 -21.82 -7.53 14.17
CA GLU A 123 -21.43 -7.73 12.77
C GLU A 123 -20.31 -6.80 12.31
N ASP A 124 -20.11 -5.66 12.98
CA ASP A 124 -19.13 -4.63 12.64
C ASP A 124 -17.79 -4.79 13.37
N VAL A 125 -17.61 -5.87 14.13
CA VAL A 125 -16.31 -6.18 14.77
C VAL A 125 -15.21 -6.28 13.72
N TYR A 126 -15.47 -6.97 12.61
CA TYR A 126 -14.51 -7.12 11.51
C TYR A 126 -14.92 -6.28 10.30
N LEU A 127 -13.93 -5.86 9.53
CA LEU A 127 -14.17 -5.12 8.29
C LEU A 127 -14.94 -5.99 7.30
N ARG A 128 -16.09 -5.54 6.86
CA ARG A 128 -16.97 -6.25 5.90
C ARG A 128 -17.53 -5.34 4.82
N ILE A 129 -17.90 -5.93 3.71
CA ILE A 129 -18.61 -5.22 2.64
C ILE A 129 -20.08 -5.17 3.01
N VAL A 130 -20.62 -3.96 3.20
CA VAL A 130 -22.05 -3.75 3.53
C VAL A 130 -22.91 -3.48 2.30
N LYS A 131 -22.31 -2.95 1.22
CA LYS A 131 -23.01 -2.68 -0.03
C LYS A 131 -22.05 -2.75 -1.21
N ARG A 132 -22.53 -3.25 -2.34
CA ARG A 132 -21.87 -3.18 -3.65
C ARG A 132 -22.67 -2.28 -4.58
N THR A 133 -21.98 -1.44 -5.33
CA THR A 133 -22.55 -0.57 -6.37
C THR A 133 -21.75 -0.72 -7.65
N GLU A 134 -22.19 -0.11 -8.72
CA GLU A 134 -21.45 -0.06 -9.99
C GLU A 134 -20.12 0.68 -9.83
N ASP A 135 -20.07 1.69 -8.95
CA ASP A 135 -18.88 2.53 -8.71
C ASP A 135 -17.91 1.94 -7.67
N GLY A 136 -18.28 0.87 -6.95
CA GLY A 136 -17.42 0.28 -5.92
C GLY A 136 -18.15 -0.42 -4.79
N VAL A 137 -17.49 -0.48 -3.63
CA VAL A 137 -17.96 -1.16 -2.43
C VAL A 137 -17.98 -0.24 -1.23
N TYR A 138 -19.02 -0.34 -0.42
CA TYR A 138 -19.08 0.28 0.91
C TYR A 138 -18.63 -0.75 1.93
N VAL A 139 -17.70 -0.34 2.77
CA VAL A 139 -17.15 -1.19 3.85
C VAL A 139 -17.49 -0.60 5.21
N LYS A 140 -17.68 -1.46 6.21
CA LYS A 140 -17.88 -1.08 7.61
C LYS A 140 -17.18 -2.08 8.51
N GLY A 141 -16.72 -1.64 9.68
CA GLY A 141 -16.01 -2.46 10.63
C GLY A 141 -14.69 -1.84 11.09
N ALA A 142 -13.88 -2.59 11.80
CA ALA A 142 -12.65 -2.12 12.42
C ALA A 142 -11.43 -2.94 12.05
N LYS A 143 -10.27 -2.26 12.04
CA LYS A 143 -8.93 -2.85 12.04
C LYS A 143 -8.17 -2.34 13.26
N ALA A 144 -7.44 -3.21 13.96
CA ALA A 144 -6.83 -2.89 15.25
C ALA A 144 -5.49 -2.16 15.14
N HIS A 145 -4.63 -2.60 14.24
CA HIS A 145 -3.30 -2.06 14.04
C HIS A 145 -3.07 -1.72 12.59
N GLN A 146 -2.67 -0.48 12.37
CA GLN A 146 -2.03 -0.09 11.12
C GLN A 146 -0.52 -0.18 11.34
N LEU A 147 0.13 -1.03 10.57
CA LEU A 147 1.59 -1.16 10.58
C LEU A 147 2.30 0.07 10.02
N SER A 148 1.57 1.02 9.48
CA SER A 148 2.09 2.33 9.11
C SER A 148 1.12 3.42 9.54
N LEU A 149 1.68 4.61 9.76
CA LEU A 149 0.97 5.77 10.25
C LEU A 149 -0.28 6.11 9.43
N ILE A 150 -1.32 6.33 10.17
CA ILE A 150 -2.63 6.80 9.80
C ILE A 150 -2.57 7.91 8.76
N HIS A 151 -3.14 7.68 7.59
CA HIS A 151 -3.81 8.73 6.87
C HIS A 151 -5.30 8.66 7.19
N ILE A 152 -5.76 9.67 7.89
CA ILE A 152 -7.17 10.01 7.92
C ILE A 152 -7.43 10.56 6.51
N SER A 153 -8.02 9.75 5.65
CA SER A 153 -8.73 10.28 4.51
C SER A 153 -9.95 10.98 5.08
N GLU A 154 -9.98 12.28 5.01
CA GLU A 154 -11.21 13.01 5.26
C GLU A 154 -12.27 12.60 4.22
N PRO A 155 -13.56 12.57 4.61
CA PRO A 155 -14.64 12.17 3.75
C PRO A 155 -14.84 13.12 2.58
#